data_98e96710dc06c4d94cbfda7829898ba1
#
_entry.id   98e96710dc06c4d94cbfda7829898ba1
#
_cell.length_a   1.000
_cell.length_b   1.000
_cell.length_c   1.000
_cell.angle_alpha   90.00
_cell.angle_beta   90.00
_cell.angle_gamma   90.00
#
_symmetry.space_group_name_H-M   'P 1'
#
loop_
_entity.id
_entity.type
_entity.pdbx_description
1 polymer ?
#
loop_
_entity_poly.entity_id
_entity_poly.type
_entity_poly.pdbx_seq_one_letter_code
_entity_poly.pdbx_strand_id
1 'polypeptide(L)'
;MKHQILWALAIVAGLAFDAGAEQFVYPAKGQSPEQQKSDEAACYTWAVQQSGFDPAKPPAAAPAAKPPTTATGTTPGAGARGAARGAVVGEIVSDDPGAGAAAGAVAARGQSRRQNRAAGQQAQQQEQAATQQQQAAVQQQEAAFSKARAACLEGRGYTVK
;
A
#
# COMPACT_ATOMS: atom_id res chain seq x y z
N MET A 1 -15.55 -13.35 -31.32
CA MET A 1 -14.62 -12.23 -31.53
C MET A 1 -15.21 -10.86 -31.21
N LYS A 2 -16.51 -10.63 -31.32
CA LYS A 2 -17.15 -9.30 -31.03
C LYS A 2 -17.23 -8.94 -29.53
N HIS A 3 -17.26 -9.90 -28.62
CA HIS A 3 -17.37 -9.66 -27.18
C HIS A 3 -16.03 -9.34 -26.48
N GLN A 4 -14.90 -9.71 -27.06
CA GLN A 4 -13.59 -9.42 -26.48
C GLN A 4 -13.14 -7.96 -26.68
N ILE A 5 -13.66 -7.29 -27.70
CA ILE A 5 -13.35 -5.87 -27.98
C ILE A 5 -14.08 -4.93 -27.01
N LEU A 6 -15.26 -5.32 -26.50
CA LEU A 6 -16.03 -4.51 -25.56
C LEU A 6 -15.40 -4.48 -24.14
N TRP A 7 -14.66 -5.51 -23.76
CA TRP A 7 -13.96 -5.55 -22.47
C TRP A 7 -12.66 -4.72 -22.45
N ALA A 8 -12.03 -4.54 -23.61
CA ALA A 8 -10.82 -3.72 -23.73
C ALA A 8 -11.10 -2.21 -23.63
N LEU A 9 -12.30 -1.75 -23.97
CA LEU A 9 -12.71 -0.34 -23.90
C LEU A 9 -13.11 0.12 -22.49
N ALA A 10 -13.46 -0.81 -21.60
CA ALA A 10 -13.85 -0.48 -20.22
C ALA A 10 -12.67 -0.19 -19.27
N ILE A 11 -11.44 -0.55 -19.65
CA ILE A 11 -10.25 -0.39 -18.79
C ILE A 11 -9.59 0.99 -18.94
N VAL A 12 -9.90 1.74 -19.99
CA VAL A 12 -9.28 3.07 -20.25
C VAL A 12 -9.94 4.22 -19.48
N ALA A 13 -11.12 4.01 -18.87
CA ALA A 13 -11.87 5.05 -18.16
C ALA A 13 -11.44 5.29 -16.70
N GLY A 14 -10.38 4.64 -16.20
CA GLY A 14 -9.98 4.65 -14.79
C GLY A 14 -8.74 5.48 -14.44
N LEU A 15 -8.14 6.22 -15.37
CA LEU A 15 -7.09 7.19 -15.05
C LEU A 15 -7.73 8.54 -14.73
N ALA A 16 -8.45 8.62 -13.60
CA ALA A 16 -8.67 9.89 -12.94
C ALA A 16 -7.29 10.38 -12.47
N PHE A 17 -6.69 11.30 -13.23
CA PHE A 17 -5.63 12.13 -12.72
C PHE A 17 -6.22 12.87 -11.52
N ASP A 18 -5.78 12.53 -10.31
CA ASP A 18 -5.88 13.42 -9.17
C ASP A 18 -5.08 14.68 -9.55
N ALA A 19 -5.76 15.62 -10.18
CA ALA A 19 -5.29 16.98 -10.30
C ALA A 19 -5.31 17.52 -8.87
N GLY A 20 -4.19 17.47 -8.17
CA GLY A 20 -3.99 18.20 -6.94
C GLY A 20 -4.53 19.62 -7.21
N ALA A 21 -5.53 20.06 -6.46
CA ALA A 21 -6.15 21.34 -6.68
C ALA A 21 -5.10 22.42 -6.41
N GLU A 22 -4.48 22.94 -7.48
CA GLU A 22 -3.57 24.08 -7.39
C GLU A 22 -4.39 25.28 -6.89
N GLN A 23 -4.07 25.74 -5.69
CA GLN A 23 -4.71 26.92 -5.12
C GLN A 23 -4.08 28.18 -5.72
N PHE A 24 -4.88 28.94 -6.44
CA PHE A 24 -4.49 30.25 -6.94
C PHE A 24 -4.80 31.32 -5.90
N VAL A 25 -3.79 32.15 -5.57
CA VAL A 25 -3.88 33.21 -4.57
C VAL A 25 -3.83 34.58 -5.26
N TYR A 26 -4.89 35.39 -5.08
CA TYR A 26 -5.02 36.73 -5.68
C TYR A 26 -5.07 37.79 -4.59
N PRO A 27 -4.22 38.84 -4.67
CA PRO A 27 -4.29 39.98 -3.74
C PRO A 27 -5.57 40.76 -3.95
N ALA A 28 -6.46 40.81 -2.95
CA ALA A 28 -7.73 41.56 -3.02
C ALA A 28 -7.64 42.99 -2.46
N LYS A 29 -6.54 43.31 -1.77
CA LYS A 29 -6.33 44.63 -1.12
C LYS A 29 -5.08 45.37 -1.63
N GLY A 30 -4.58 44.99 -2.82
CA GLY A 30 -3.41 45.66 -3.41
C GLY A 30 -2.07 45.31 -2.74
N GLN A 31 -1.96 44.11 -2.13
CA GLN A 31 -0.70 43.63 -1.55
C GLN A 31 0.38 43.53 -2.62
N SER A 32 1.63 43.88 -2.27
CA SER A 32 2.78 43.72 -3.18
C SER A 32 3.17 42.24 -3.34
N PRO A 33 3.89 41.90 -4.40
CA PRO A 33 4.40 40.51 -4.58
C PRO A 33 5.31 40.05 -3.44
N GLU A 34 6.08 40.94 -2.83
CA GLU A 34 6.95 40.62 -1.68
C GLU A 34 6.09 40.33 -0.43
N GLN A 35 5.05 41.14 -0.20
CA GLN A 35 4.10 40.92 0.88
C GLN A 35 3.37 39.57 0.68
N GLN A 36 2.93 39.27 -0.53
CA GLN A 36 2.26 38.01 -0.85
C GLN A 36 3.15 36.84 -0.51
N LYS A 37 4.42 36.83 -0.93
CA LYS A 37 5.37 35.74 -0.62
C LYS A 37 5.57 35.54 0.88
N SER A 38 5.67 36.64 1.64
CA SER A 38 5.81 36.59 3.09
C SER A 38 4.56 36.01 3.77
N ASP A 39 3.39 36.43 3.31
CA ASP A 39 2.09 35.98 3.84
C ASP A 39 1.83 34.50 3.48
N GLU A 40 2.16 34.08 2.27
CA GLU A 40 2.07 32.68 1.86
C GLU A 40 2.98 31.76 2.68
N ALA A 41 4.21 32.16 2.96
CA ALA A 41 5.14 31.40 3.77
C ALA A 41 4.65 31.28 5.23
N ALA A 42 4.12 32.38 5.80
CA ALA A 42 3.56 32.37 7.15
C ALA A 42 2.31 31.48 7.22
N CYS A 43 1.41 31.56 6.23
CA CYS A 43 0.20 30.74 6.17
C CYS A 43 0.51 29.27 5.88
N TYR A 44 1.57 28.95 5.13
CA TYR A 44 2.06 27.59 4.96
C TYR A 44 2.50 26.99 6.30
N THR A 45 3.37 27.68 7.02
CA THR A 45 3.87 27.22 8.33
C THR A 45 2.72 27.02 9.32
N TRP A 46 1.77 27.94 9.36
CA TRP A 46 0.59 27.82 10.22
C TRP A 46 -0.29 26.62 9.80
N ALA A 47 -0.53 26.42 8.51
CA ALA A 47 -1.31 25.29 8.00
C ALA A 47 -0.67 23.94 8.33
N VAL A 48 0.67 23.82 8.24
CA VAL A 48 1.40 22.62 8.69
C VAL A 48 1.15 22.35 10.17
N GLN A 49 1.21 23.38 11.01
CA GLN A 49 0.96 23.23 12.45
C GLN A 49 -0.49 22.81 12.75
N GLN A 50 -1.46 23.35 12.01
CA GLN A 50 -2.87 23.04 12.22
C GLN A 50 -3.28 21.65 11.71
N SER A 51 -2.73 21.22 10.57
CA SER A 51 -3.07 19.94 9.94
C SER A 51 -2.20 18.78 10.40
N GLY A 52 -1.00 19.06 10.93
CA GLY A 52 0.02 18.07 11.18
C GLY A 52 0.63 17.46 9.90
N PHE A 53 0.32 18.02 8.74
CA PHE A 53 0.75 17.54 7.42
C PHE A 53 1.65 18.57 6.74
N ASP A 54 2.81 18.11 6.27
CA ASP A 54 3.74 18.92 5.48
C ASP A 54 3.84 18.34 4.06
N PRO A 55 3.29 19.02 3.03
CA PRO A 55 3.37 18.54 1.64
C PRO A 55 4.81 18.36 1.13
N ALA A 56 5.77 19.09 1.71
CA ALA A 56 7.18 18.96 1.35
C ALA A 56 7.84 17.71 1.96
N LYS A 57 7.18 17.04 2.92
CA LYS A 57 7.67 15.85 3.62
C LYS A 57 6.59 14.76 3.67
N PRO A 58 6.21 14.17 2.52
CA PRO A 58 5.19 13.13 2.51
C PRO A 58 5.60 11.93 3.38
N PRO A 59 4.63 11.26 4.03
CA PRO A 59 4.90 10.09 4.85
C PRO A 59 5.59 8.98 4.05
N ALA A 60 6.67 8.40 4.62
CA ALA A 60 7.34 7.26 4.00
C ALA A 60 6.41 6.03 3.99
N ALA A 61 6.35 5.34 2.86
CA ALA A 61 5.63 4.07 2.77
C ALA A 61 6.29 3.03 3.68
N ALA A 62 5.48 2.33 4.50
CA ALA A 62 5.98 1.26 5.34
C ALA A 62 6.42 0.05 4.49
N PRO A 63 7.61 -0.55 4.75
CA PRO A 63 8.07 -1.73 4.03
C PRO A 63 7.15 -2.93 4.29
N ALA A 64 6.74 -3.62 3.22
CA ALA A 64 5.96 -4.84 3.34
C ALA A 64 6.84 -6.00 3.86
N ALA A 65 6.42 -6.64 4.95
CA ALA A 65 7.09 -7.82 5.48
C ALA A 65 6.67 -9.09 4.71
N LYS A 66 7.61 -9.71 4.00
CA LYS A 66 7.38 -11.00 3.33
C LYS A 66 7.72 -12.17 4.26
N PRO A 67 6.86 -13.21 4.34
CA PRO A 67 7.19 -14.42 5.10
C PRO A 67 8.47 -15.09 4.57
N PRO A 68 9.34 -15.63 5.44
CA PRO A 68 10.55 -16.33 5.01
C PRO A 68 10.19 -17.65 4.29
N THR A 69 10.61 -17.78 3.05
CA THR A 69 10.44 -18.99 2.24
C THR A 69 11.77 -19.44 1.64
N THR A 70 11.89 -20.72 1.29
CA THR A 70 13.02 -21.23 0.51
C THR A 70 12.88 -20.81 -0.96
N ALA A 71 13.94 -20.96 -1.76
CA ALA A 71 13.90 -20.71 -3.22
C ALA A 71 12.79 -21.51 -3.94
N THR A 72 12.34 -22.63 -3.38
CA THR A 72 11.24 -23.45 -3.90
C THR A 72 9.85 -23.03 -3.42
N GLY A 73 9.74 -21.95 -2.65
CA GLY A 73 8.48 -21.45 -2.09
C GLY A 73 7.91 -22.29 -0.95
N THR A 74 8.73 -23.13 -0.32
CA THR A 74 8.34 -23.94 0.84
C THR A 74 8.83 -23.32 2.16
N THR A 75 8.17 -23.62 3.28
CA THR A 75 8.71 -23.28 4.60
C THR A 75 9.98 -24.09 4.86
N PRO A 76 11.06 -23.50 5.44
CA PRO A 76 12.26 -24.22 5.78
C PRO A 76 11.97 -25.46 6.64
N GLY A 77 12.56 -26.61 6.28
CA GLY A 77 12.38 -27.88 6.99
C GLY A 77 11.04 -28.59 6.74
N ALA A 78 10.15 -28.10 5.88
CA ALA A 78 8.86 -28.77 5.59
C ALA A 78 9.05 -30.20 5.07
N GLY A 79 10.01 -30.40 4.15
CA GLY A 79 10.33 -31.76 3.61
C GLY A 79 10.86 -32.71 4.66
N ALA A 80 11.78 -32.27 5.53
CA ALA A 80 12.33 -33.09 6.60
C ALA A 80 11.27 -33.55 7.62
N ARG A 81 10.41 -32.62 8.03
CA ARG A 81 9.28 -32.93 8.93
C ARG A 81 8.27 -33.86 8.28
N GLY A 82 8.01 -33.71 6.98
CA GLY A 82 7.16 -34.61 6.22
C GLY A 82 7.78 -35.99 6.07
N ALA A 83 9.07 -36.08 5.81
CA ALA A 83 9.79 -37.34 5.74
C ALA A 83 9.74 -38.13 7.07
N ALA A 84 10.00 -37.44 8.20
CA ALA A 84 9.95 -38.06 9.52
C ALA A 84 8.56 -38.67 9.84
N ARG A 85 7.49 -37.91 9.56
CA ARG A 85 6.11 -38.38 9.76
C ARG A 85 5.74 -39.50 8.79
N GLY A 86 6.15 -39.38 7.54
CA GLY A 86 5.89 -40.38 6.52
C GLY A 86 6.64 -41.70 6.78
N ALA A 87 7.85 -41.68 7.34
CA ALA A 87 8.59 -42.86 7.74
C ALA A 87 7.82 -43.68 8.79
N VAL A 88 7.31 -43.02 9.83
CA VAL A 88 6.52 -43.68 10.88
C VAL A 88 5.24 -44.32 10.31
N VAL A 89 4.55 -43.63 9.40
CA VAL A 89 3.35 -44.20 8.77
C VAL A 89 3.69 -45.33 7.82
N GLY A 90 4.78 -45.23 7.06
CA GLY A 90 5.25 -46.25 6.15
C GLY A 90 5.64 -47.58 6.88
N GLU A 91 6.31 -47.45 8.02
CA GLU A 91 6.62 -48.59 8.90
C GLU A 91 5.37 -49.33 9.38
N ILE A 92 4.34 -48.58 9.80
CA ILE A 92 3.10 -49.17 10.34
C ILE A 92 2.21 -49.81 9.25
N VAL A 93 2.19 -49.20 8.04
CA VAL A 93 1.21 -49.58 7.01
C VAL A 93 1.77 -50.59 5.99
N SER A 94 3.06 -50.48 5.67
CA SER A 94 3.66 -51.22 4.55
C SER A 94 5.03 -51.86 4.85
N ASP A 95 5.50 -51.81 6.08
CA ASP A 95 6.85 -52.23 6.49
C ASP A 95 7.97 -51.57 5.65
N ASP A 96 7.70 -50.40 5.07
CA ASP A 96 8.65 -49.65 4.25
C ASP A 96 8.74 -48.18 4.69
N PRO A 97 9.59 -47.85 5.68
CA PRO A 97 9.79 -46.53 6.16
C PRO A 97 10.42 -45.60 5.11
N GLY A 98 11.17 -46.16 4.15
CA GLY A 98 11.82 -45.39 3.09
C GLY A 98 10.81 -44.82 2.10
N ALA A 99 9.91 -45.62 1.60
CA ALA A 99 8.83 -45.20 0.72
C ALA A 99 7.90 -44.19 1.42
N GLY A 100 7.56 -44.49 2.69
CA GLY A 100 6.78 -43.58 3.53
C GLY A 100 7.45 -42.22 3.74
N ALA A 101 8.75 -42.19 4.01
CA ALA A 101 9.53 -40.97 4.14
C ALA A 101 9.54 -40.13 2.86
N ALA A 102 9.76 -40.78 1.70
CA ALA A 102 9.76 -40.10 0.41
C ALA A 102 8.40 -39.46 0.08
N ALA A 103 7.31 -40.22 0.24
CA ALA A 103 5.95 -39.77 0.02
C ALA A 103 5.58 -38.60 0.97
N GLY A 104 5.91 -38.74 2.25
CA GLY A 104 5.68 -37.70 3.27
C GLY A 104 6.45 -36.40 3.00
N ALA A 105 7.71 -36.53 2.52
CA ALA A 105 8.49 -35.34 2.14
C ALA A 105 7.87 -34.56 0.97
N VAL A 106 7.41 -35.29 -0.06
CA VAL A 106 6.77 -34.67 -1.24
C VAL A 106 5.44 -34.04 -0.86
N ALA A 107 4.60 -34.74 -0.11
CA ALA A 107 3.31 -34.25 0.35
C ALA A 107 3.45 -32.97 1.21
N ALA A 108 4.40 -32.98 2.16
CA ALA A 108 4.64 -31.85 3.03
C ALA A 108 5.17 -30.60 2.28
N ARG A 109 6.04 -30.82 1.28
CA ARG A 109 6.50 -29.71 0.41
C ARG A 109 5.35 -29.15 -0.41
N GLY A 110 4.48 -30.00 -0.98
CA GLY A 110 3.31 -29.61 -1.75
C GLY A 110 2.32 -28.81 -0.91
N GLN A 111 2.02 -29.29 0.30
CA GLN A 111 1.15 -28.59 1.24
C GLN A 111 1.73 -27.24 1.68
N SER A 112 3.03 -27.21 2.01
CA SER A 112 3.72 -25.98 2.40
C SER A 112 3.68 -24.93 1.29
N ARG A 113 3.88 -25.31 0.03
CA ARG A 113 3.76 -24.39 -1.11
C ARG A 113 2.36 -23.81 -1.25
N ARG A 114 1.32 -24.64 -1.07
CA ARG A 114 -0.08 -24.17 -1.14
C ARG A 114 -0.36 -23.18 -0.02
N GLN A 115 0.03 -23.51 1.21
CA GLN A 115 -0.13 -22.62 2.36
C GLN A 115 0.61 -21.29 2.17
N ASN A 116 1.86 -21.33 1.69
CA ASN A 116 2.63 -20.10 1.45
C ASN A 116 2.05 -19.25 0.31
N ARG A 117 1.50 -19.88 -0.73
CA ARG A 117 0.78 -19.14 -1.79
C ARG A 117 -0.49 -18.48 -1.25
N ALA A 118 -1.29 -19.21 -0.47
CA ALA A 118 -2.49 -18.62 0.15
C ALA A 118 -2.14 -17.50 1.11
N ALA A 119 -1.13 -17.67 1.97
CA ALA A 119 -0.63 -16.64 2.85
C ALA A 119 -0.09 -15.42 2.08
N GLY A 120 0.62 -15.66 0.95
CA GLY A 120 1.09 -14.61 0.07
C GLY A 120 -0.05 -13.80 -0.55
N GLN A 121 -1.12 -14.44 -0.99
CA GLN A 121 -2.31 -13.76 -1.52
C GLN A 121 -3.02 -12.93 -0.44
N GLN A 122 -3.17 -13.48 0.77
CA GLN A 122 -3.74 -12.74 1.89
C GLN A 122 -2.87 -11.52 2.27
N ALA A 123 -1.54 -11.70 2.31
CA ALA A 123 -0.62 -10.61 2.58
C ALA A 123 -0.71 -9.49 1.52
N GLN A 124 -0.82 -9.85 0.24
CA GLN A 124 -1.02 -8.87 -0.84
C GLN A 124 -2.34 -8.10 -0.70
N GLN A 125 -3.43 -8.78 -0.35
CA GLN A 125 -4.72 -8.12 -0.11
C GLN A 125 -4.65 -7.16 1.07
N GLN A 126 -4.01 -7.58 2.18
CA GLN A 126 -3.81 -6.72 3.35
C GLN A 126 -2.93 -5.51 3.02
N GLU A 127 -1.85 -5.70 2.24
CA GLU A 127 -0.98 -4.63 1.79
C GLU A 127 -1.72 -3.61 0.91
N GLN A 128 -2.55 -4.10 -0.03
CA GLN A 128 -3.39 -3.23 -0.87
C GLN A 128 -4.39 -2.44 -0.01
N ALA A 129 -5.06 -3.10 0.93
CA ALA A 129 -6.00 -2.43 1.83
C ALA A 129 -5.30 -1.38 2.71
N ALA A 130 -4.13 -1.71 3.27
CA ALA A 130 -3.33 -0.78 4.07
C ALA A 130 -2.86 0.42 3.24
N THR A 131 -2.44 0.18 1.99
CA THR A 131 -2.04 1.25 1.07
C THR A 131 -3.21 2.18 0.75
N GLN A 132 -4.39 1.64 0.47
CA GLN A 132 -5.60 2.44 0.23
C GLN A 132 -5.98 3.28 1.45
N GLN A 133 -5.94 2.69 2.66
CA GLN A 133 -6.20 3.42 3.90
C GLN A 133 -5.19 4.54 4.13
N GLN A 134 -3.91 4.27 3.88
CA GLN A 134 -2.85 5.28 4.01
C GLN A 134 -3.05 6.42 3.01
N GLN A 135 -3.37 6.11 1.74
CA GLN A 135 -3.67 7.13 0.73
C GLN A 135 -4.87 7.98 1.11
N ALA A 136 -5.96 7.38 1.58
CA ALA A 136 -7.13 8.11 2.06
C ALA A 136 -6.81 9.03 3.25
N ALA A 137 -5.99 8.56 4.18
CA ALA A 137 -5.54 9.38 5.32
C ALA A 137 -4.68 10.58 4.87
N VAL A 138 -3.76 10.36 3.92
CA VAL A 138 -2.94 11.43 3.34
C VAL A 138 -3.81 12.47 2.64
N GLN A 139 -4.76 12.05 1.82
CA GLN A 139 -5.71 12.97 1.14
C GLN A 139 -6.53 13.80 2.13
N GLN A 140 -6.97 13.20 3.24
CA GLN A 140 -7.68 13.94 4.29
C GLN A 140 -6.78 15.01 4.95
N GLN A 141 -5.53 14.66 5.24
CA GLN A 141 -4.56 15.59 5.82
C GLN A 141 -4.20 16.71 4.84
N GLU A 142 -4.02 16.40 3.57
CA GLU A 142 -3.78 17.38 2.52
C GLU A 142 -4.97 18.34 2.35
N ALA A 143 -6.19 17.82 2.36
CA ALA A 143 -7.40 18.64 2.34
C ALA A 143 -7.51 19.56 3.58
N ALA A 144 -7.13 19.06 4.76
CA ALA A 144 -7.08 19.87 5.98
C ALA A 144 -6.02 20.96 5.89
N PHE A 145 -4.83 20.65 5.37
CA PHE A 145 -3.77 21.63 5.12
C PHE A 145 -4.23 22.72 4.14
N SER A 146 -4.82 22.33 3.01
CA SER A 146 -5.31 23.24 1.99
C SER A 146 -6.36 24.21 2.54
N LYS A 147 -7.31 23.69 3.32
CA LYS A 147 -8.33 24.51 4.00
C LYS A 147 -7.73 25.48 5.00
N ALA A 148 -6.79 25.03 5.82
CA ALA A 148 -6.11 25.88 6.79
C ALA A 148 -5.33 27.00 6.08
N ARG A 149 -4.55 26.66 5.03
CA ARG A 149 -3.80 27.64 4.26
C ARG A 149 -4.73 28.68 3.62
N ALA A 150 -5.83 28.25 3.00
CA ALA A 150 -6.82 29.14 2.41
C ALA A 150 -7.42 30.11 3.45
N ALA A 151 -7.88 29.58 4.59
CA ALA A 151 -8.45 30.41 5.65
C ALA A 151 -7.47 31.47 6.20
N CYS A 152 -6.18 31.11 6.34
CA CYS A 152 -5.15 32.06 6.75
C CYS A 152 -4.97 33.18 5.71
N LEU A 153 -4.89 32.84 4.43
CA LEU A 153 -4.71 33.81 3.33
C LEU A 153 -5.93 34.70 3.15
N GLU A 154 -7.14 34.14 3.24
CA GLU A 154 -8.38 34.92 3.20
C GLU A 154 -8.45 35.92 4.36
N GLY A 155 -8.07 35.52 5.58
CA GLY A 155 -7.98 36.38 6.74
C GLY A 155 -6.99 37.57 6.54
N ARG A 156 -5.97 37.38 5.68
CA ARG A 156 -5.02 38.44 5.31
C ARG A 156 -5.47 39.28 4.10
N GLY A 157 -6.61 38.95 3.51
CA GLY A 157 -7.20 39.70 2.40
C GLY A 157 -6.78 39.26 1.01
N TYR A 158 -6.48 37.94 0.86
CA TYR A 158 -6.33 37.28 -0.44
C TYR A 158 -7.62 36.58 -0.82
N THR A 159 -7.83 36.38 -2.10
CA THR A 159 -8.86 35.47 -2.62
C THR A 159 -8.17 34.18 -3.05
N VAL A 160 -8.63 33.04 -2.53
CA VAL A 160 -8.10 31.71 -2.84
C VAL A 160 -9.13 30.94 -3.67
N LYS A 161 -8.71 30.38 -4.81
CA LYS A 161 -9.55 29.60 -5.73
C LYS A 161 -8.87 28.30 -6.11
#